data_a198ca02ee1b4f554998909e22d41d4b
#
_entry.id   a198ca02ee1b4f554998909e22d41d4b
#
_cell.length_a   1.000
_cell.length_b   1.000
_cell.length_c   1.000
_cell.angle_alpha   90.00
_cell.angle_beta   90.00
_cell.angle_gamma   90.00
#
_symmetry.space_group_name_H-M   'P 1'
#
loop_
_entity.id
_entity.type
_entity.pdbx_description
1 polymer ?
#
loop_
_entity_poly.entity_id
_entity_poly.type
_entity_poly.pdbx_seq_one_letter_code
_entity_poly.pdbx_strand_id
1 'polypeptide(L)'
;MTVDTMLQELESNGRPIRIGMVGAGAAGRAIALQLGTPVRGIRLVAIANRTRQHAERAFREAGFPEWGDADSSREAEAVMSSGLPVLAEDPSVLTRCDSIDVIVEVTGTVDVAAQVVLDALNHGKHVVLVNAELDSTLGPILKAKADSAGLVFTHTDGDEPGVAFTLIRYLRLAGLRPVAAGNLKGIVDYYRTPATQRNFAEKHGLNVKKVTSFADSTKLSMEAAVLANATGFMVGRRGMYGPQCSDVREMANLLPANQMLDTGLVDYALGAAPHTGAFVIVHEASALKKTLLAYYKLGDGPFYVFYTPFHLPHVQIASSIGRAALHRDPTVAPAAGPVCEVVAVAKRDLKAGEPLDGVGGFCTFGLIDNASSARRSNALPMGLSEDCVLLRDVHKDVVISFDDVKLPSRRLAIDLWREQEARWPRKEAPLKSLPVPSVGTPN
;
A
#
# COMPACT_ATOMS: atom_id res chain seq x y z
N MET A 1 4.34 -27.79 -0.12
CA MET A 1 5.70 -27.38 -0.55
C MET A 1 5.82 -25.89 -0.32
N THR A 2 6.96 -25.38 0.13
CA THR A 2 7.20 -23.96 0.37
C THR A 2 7.46 -23.21 -0.94
N VAL A 3 7.25 -21.90 -0.97
CA VAL A 3 7.44 -21.07 -2.18
C VAL A 3 8.85 -21.22 -2.75
N ASP A 4 9.87 -21.18 -1.89
CA ASP A 4 11.28 -21.29 -2.28
C ASP A 4 11.59 -22.62 -2.96
N THR A 5 11.08 -23.74 -2.44
CA THR A 5 11.27 -25.06 -3.02
C THR A 5 10.60 -25.16 -4.41
N MET A 6 9.38 -24.63 -4.56
CA MET A 6 8.68 -24.62 -5.85
C MET A 6 9.38 -23.71 -6.88
N LEU A 7 9.90 -22.57 -6.46
CA LEU A 7 10.70 -21.70 -7.33
C LEU A 7 12.00 -22.40 -7.81
N GLN A 8 12.64 -23.18 -6.95
CA GLN A 8 13.81 -23.98 -7.35
C GLN A 8 13.45 -25.05 -8.39
N GLU A 9 12.29 -25.69 -8.23
CA GLU A 9 11.79 -26.66 -9.24
C GLU A 9 11.50 -25.99 -10.58
N LEU A 10 10.85 -24.83 -10.56
CA LEU A 10 10.60 -24.05 -11.79
C LEU A 10 11.90 -23.66 -12.49
N GLU A 11 12.91 -23.23 -11.74
CA GLU A 11 14.23 -22.93 -12.29
C GLU A 11 14.86 -24.15 -12.94
N SER A 12 14.87 -25.29 -12.24
CA SER A 12 15.45 -26.54 -12.73
C SER A 12 14.75 -27.07 -13.99
N ASN A 13 13.46 -26.77 -14.14
CA ASN A 13 12.66 -27.16 -15.29
C ASN A 13 12.69 -26.15 -16.44
N GLY A 14 13.46 -25.04 -16.31
CA GLY A 14 13.53 -23.97 -17.31
C GLY A 14 12.22 -23.21 -17.50
N ARG A 15 11.34 -23.16 -16.51
CA ARG A 15 9.99 -22.56 -16.56
C ARG A 15 9.80 -21.50 -15.45
N PRO A 16 10.65 -20.47 -15.36
CA PRO A 16 10.52 -19.44 -14.34
C PRO A 16 9.23 -18.65 -14.51
N ILE A 17 8.71 -18.09 -13.42
CA ILE A 17 7.62 -17.12 -13.43
C ILE A 17 8.14 -15.85 -14.16
N ARG A 18 7.39 -15.39 -15.16
CA ARG A 18 7.75 -14.27 -16.02
C ARG A 18 7.02 -13.00 -15.60
N ILE A 19 7.77 -11.95 -15.28
CA ILE A 19 7.29 -10.72 -14.71
C ILE A 19 7.31 -9.59 -15.71
N GLY A 20 6.16 -8.93 -15.91
CA GLY A 20 6.08 -7.60 -16.51
C GLY A 20 5.96 -6.54 -15.43
N MET A 21 6.84 -5.54 -15.42
CA MET A 21 6.81 -4.44 -14.44
C MET A 21 6.32 -3.15 -15.10
N VAL A 22 5.34 -2.49 -14.47
CA VAL A 22 4.81 -1.21 -14.91
C VAL A 22 5.22 -0.11 -13.95
N GLY A 23 6.08 0.80 -14.41
CA GLY A 23 6.67 1.88 -13.64
C GLY A 23 8.16 1.66 -13.38
N ALA A 24 8.97 2.68 -13.70
CA ALA A 24 10.43 2.67 -13.58
C ALA A 24 10.95 3.88 -12.78
N GLY A 25 10.18 4.32 -11.76
CA GLY A 25 10.60 5.30 -10.77
C GLY A 25 11.68 4.73 -9.83
N ALA A 26 11.96 5.42 -8.73
CA ALA A 26 12.99 4.96 -7.77
C ALA A 26 12.68 3.54 -7.23
N ALA A 27 11.43 3.27 -6.83
CA ALA A 27 11.03 1.94 -6.37
C ALA A 27 11.11 0.89 -7.49
N GLY A 28 10.64 1.22 -8.71
CA GLY A 28 10.71 0.32 -9.86
C GLY A 28 12.17 -0.05 -10.21
N ARG A 29 13.10 0.91 -10.16
CA ARG A 29 14.53 0.61 -10.38
C ARG A 29 15.12 -0.32 -9.31
N ALA A 30 14.75 -0.11 -8.03
CA ALA A 30 15.20 -0.99 -6.96
C ALA A 30 14.63 -2.42 -7.11
N ILE A 31 13.37 -2.54 -7.57
CA ILE A 31 12.74 -3.83 -7.88
C ILE A 31 13.41 -4.48 -9.09
N ALA A 32 13.66 -3.72 -10.17
CA ALA A 32 14.36 -4.23 -11.34
C ALA A 32 15.75 -4.78 -10.97
N LEU A 33 16.51 -4.03 -10.17
CA LEU A 33 17.82 -4.47 -9.65
C LEU A 33 17.70 -5.78 -8.84
N GLN A 34 16.71 -5.87 -7.94
CA GLN A 34 16.48 -7.08 -7.15
C GLN A 34 16.11 -8.29 -8.02
N LEU A 35 15.22 -8.10 -9.00
CA LEU A 35 14.80 -9.17 -9.92
C LEU A 35 15.83 -9.47 -11.02
N GLY A 36 16.75 -8.55 -11.30
CA GLY A 36 17.95 -8.77 -12.12
C GLY A 36 19.04 -9.58 -11.40
N THR A 37 19.03 -9.59 -10.06
CA THR A 37 19.82 -10.52 -9.26
C THR A 37 19.25 -11.93 -9.40
N PRO A 38 20.07 -13.01 -9.36
CA PRO A 38 19.56 -14.37 -9.53
C PRO A 38 18.57 -14.78 -8.45
N VAL A 39 17.32 -14.41 -8.59
CA VAL A 39 16.18 -14.97 -7.83
C VAL A 39 15.70 -16.20 -8.59
N ARG A 40 15.93 -17.39 -8.00
CA ARG A 40 15.57 -18.65 -8.65
C ARG A 40 14.09 -18.70 -8.97
N GLY A 41 13.77 -19.17 -10.18
CA GLY A 41 12.39 -19.40 -10.63
C GLY A 41 11.57 -18.12 -10.90
N ILE A 42 12.18 -16.94 -10.92
CA ILE A 42 11.55 -15.66 -11.28
C ILE A 42 12.42 -14.93 -12.30
N ARG A 43 11.82 -14.34 -13.33
CA ARG A 43 12.50 -13.55 -14.36
C ARG A 43 11.75 -12.26 -14.66
N LEU A 44 12.42 -11.12 -14.54
CA LEU A 44 11.94 -9.85 -15.09
C LEU A 44 12.13 -9.89 -16.61
N VAL A 45 11.04 -9.99 -17.35
CA VAL A 45 11.07 -10.13 -18.82
C VAL A 45 10.61 -8.87 -19.54
N ALA A 46 10.00 -7.91 -18.86
CA ALA A 46 9.54 -6.67 -19.49
C ALA A 46 9.41 -5.52 -18.49
N ILE A 47 9.69 -4.30 -18.95
CA ILE A 47 9.40 -3.06 -18.23
C ILE A 47 8.62 -2.13 -19.15
N ALA A 48 7.46 -1.62 -18.64
CA ALA A 48 6.74 -0.54 -19.30
C ALA A 48 6.84 0.75 -18.47
N ASN A 49 7.18 1.85 -19.15
CA ASN A 49 7.19 3.16 -18.52
C ASN A 49 6.98 4.28 -19.52
N ARG A 50 6.02 5.18 -19.29
CA ARG A 50 5.70 6.34 -20.15
C ARG A 50 6.91 7.16 -20.59
N THR A 51 7.93 7.28 -19.73
CA THR A 51 9.20 7.93 -20.04
C THR A 51 10.24 6.85 -20.31
N ARG A 52 10.54 6.62 -21.58
CA ARG A 52 11.46 5.59 -22.05
C ARG A 52 12.79 5.55 -21.28
N GLN A 53 13.41 6.72 -21.10
CA GLN A 53 14.71 6.83 -20.43
C GLN A 53 14.72 6.27 -18.99
N HIS A 54 13.57 6.28 -18.31
CA HIS A 54 13.45 5.67 -16.97
C HIS A 54 13.50 4.14 -17.05
N ALA A 55 12.85 3.54 -18.04
CA ALA A 55 12.88 2.09 -18.24
C ALA A 55 14.29 1.63 -18.67
N GLU A 56 14.93 2.34 -19.60
CA GLU A 56 16.33 2.08 -20.00
C GLU A 56 17.29 2.17 -18.81
N ARG A 57 17.09 3.18 -17.95
CA ARG A 57 17.88 3.33 -16.72
C ARG A 57 17.65 2.16 -15.76
N ALA A 58 16.40 1.71 -15.61
CA ALA A 58 16.08 0.57 -14.77
C ALA A 58 16.77 -0.71 -15.25
N PHE A 59 16.75 -0.99 -16.55
CA PHE A 59 17.47 -2.13 -17.12
C PHE A 59 19.00 -2.03 -16.92
N ARG A 60 19.58 -0.87 -17.20
CA ARG A 60 21.02 -0.66 -17.03
C ARG A 60 21.47 -0.85 -15.57
N GLU A 61 20.75 -0.23 -14.62
CA GLU A 61 21.05 -0.34 -13.19
C GLU A 61 20.86 -1.79 -12.69
N ALA A 62 19.95 -2.55 -13.30
CA ALA A 62 19.70 -3.96 -12.99
C ALA A 62 20.69 -4.93 -13.67
N GLY A 63 21.62 -4.42 -14.48
CA GLY A 63 22.67 -5.23 -15.12
C GLY A 63 22.26 -5.93 -16.39
N PHE A 64 21.15 -5.55 -17.02
CA PHE A 64 20.76 -6.07 -18.33
C PHE A 64 21.61 -5.43 -19.42
N PRO A 65 22.36 -6.22 -20.24
CA PRO A 65 23.22 -5.67 -21.26
C PRO A 65 22.48 -5.13 -22.48
N GLU A 66 21.34 -5.76 -22.79
CA GLU A 66 20.54 -5.48 -23.99
C GLU A 66 19.06 -5.68 -23.69
N TRP A 67 18.19 -5.03 -24.46
CA TRP A 67 16.74 -5.19 -24.47
C TRP A 67 16.20 -4.88 -25.87
N GLY A 68 14.99 -5.35 -26.15
CA GLY A 68 14.28 -5.01 -27.37
C GLY A 68 13.07 -4.12 -27.08
N ASP A 69 12.76 -3.24 -28.03
CA ASP A 69 11.58 -2.38 -27.98
C ASP A 69 10.35 -3.11 -28.50
N ALA A 70 9.18 -2.79 -27.97
CA ALA A 70 7.91 -3.29 -28.47
C ALA A 70 6.79 -2.26 -28.28
N ASP A 71 6.00 -2.04 -29.34
CA ASP A 71 4.80 -1.20 -29.35
C ASP A 71 3.50 -2.03 -29.36
N SER A 72 3.62 -3.34 -29.42
CA SER A 72 2.49 -4.29 -29.37
C SER A 72 2.86 -5.56 -28.59
N SER A 73 1.85 -6.25 -28.04
CA SER A 73 2.07 -7.54 -27.38
C SER A 73 2.70 -8.60 -28.31
N ARG A 74 2.36 -8.57 -29.59
CA ARG A 74 2.97 -9.45 -30.60
C ARG A 74 4.47 -9.20 -30.77
N GLU A 75 4.90 -7.94 -30.83
CA GLU A 75 6.33 -7.59 -30.87
C GLU A 75 7.03 -7.97 -29.57
N ALA A 76 6.38 -7.73 -28.42
CA ALA A 76 6.90 -8.15 -27.12
C ALA A 76 7.15 -9.67 -27.06
N GLU A 77 6.22 -10.49 -27.57
CA GLU A 77 6.40 -11.94 -27.68
C GLU A 77 7.60 -12.30 -28.57
N ALA A 78 7.79 -11.61 -29.71
CA ALA A 78 8.93 -11.85 -30.60
C ALA A 78 10.26 -11.50 -29.93
N VAL A 79 10.33 -10.36 -29.24
CA VAL A 79 11.52 -9.94 -28.47
C VAL A 79 11.84 -10.94 -27.36
N MET A 80 10.85 -11.35 -26.55
CA MET A 80 11.06 -12.34 -25.50
C MET A 80 11.48 -13.71 -26.04
N SER A 81 10.97 -14.09 -27.22
CA SER A 81 11.34 -15.35 -27.88
C SER A 81 12.80 -15.34 -28.37
N SER A 82 13.39 -14.16 -28.63
CA SER A 82 14.82 -14.01 -28.93
C SER A 82 15.70 -14.03 -27.68
N GLY A 83 15.12 -14.12 -26.48
CA GLY A 83 15.84 -14.14 -25.21
C GLY A 83 16.14 -12.77 -24.60
N LEU A 84 15.61 -11.68 -25.20
CA LEU A 84 15.79 -10.32 -24.70
C LEU A 84 14.62 -9.88 -23.84
N PRO A 85 14.86 -9.05 -22.80
CA PRO A 85 13.77 -8.38 -22.09
C PRO A 85 13.17 -7.26 -22.95
N VAL A 86 11.90 -6.94 -22.68
CA VAL A 86 11.13 -5.96 -23.45
C VAL A 86 11.09 -4.61 -22.75
N LEU A 87 11.32 -3.54 -23.52
CA LEU A 87 10.99 -2.17 -23.14
C LEU A 87 9.75 -1.70 -23.91
N ALA A 88 8.74 -1.22 -23.19
CA ALA A 88 7.54 -0.62 -23.76
C ALA A 88 7.23 0.73 -23.13
N GLU A 89 6.56 1.63 -23.88
CA GLU A 89 6.05 2.89 -23.32
C GLU A 89 4.59 2.75 -22.87
N ASP A 90 3.81 1.87 -23.51
CA ASP A 90 2.43 1.57 -23.17
C ASP A 90 2.33 0.30 -22.29
N PRO A 91 1.78 0.38 -21.06
CA PRO A 91 1.56 -0.78 -20.20
C PRO A 91 0.72 -1.89 -20.84
N SER A 92 -0.18 -1.57 -21.78
CA SER A 92 -1.04 -2.55 -22.44
C SER A 92 -0.25 -3.58 -23.27
N VAL A 93 0.94 -3.25 -23.68
CA VAL A 93 1.87 -4.18 -24.33
C VAL A 93 2.18 -5.36 -23.42
N LEU A 94 2.42 -5.09 -22.13
CA LEU A 94 2.77 -6.10 -21.13
C LEU A 94 1.54 -6.85 -20.62
N THR A 95 0.46 -6.12 -20.32
CA THR A 95 -0.75 -6.72 -19.71
C THR A 95 -1.41 -7.73 -20.67
N ARG A 96 -1.27 -7.54 -21.99
CA ARG A 96 -1.84 -8.39 -23.06
C ARG A 96 -0.87 -9.44 -23.61
N CYS A 97 0.36 -9.49 -23.10
CA CYS A 97 1.34 -10.46 -23.53
C CYS A 97 1.13 -11.82 -22.85
N ASP A 98 0.90 -12.88 -23.63
CA ASP A 98 0.61 -14.21 -23.09
C ASP A 98 1.79 -14.81 -22.31
N SER A 99 3.00 -14.46 -22.68
CA SER A 99 4.23 -14.90 -22.03
C SER A 99 4.52 -14.27 -20.68
N ILE A 100 3.69 -13.37 -20.18
CA ILE A 100 3.83 -12.76 -18.84
C ILE A 100 2.82 -13.39 -17.88
N ASP A 101 3.28 -13.85 -16.73
CA ASP A 101 2.45 -14.49 -15.69
C ASP A 101 1.91 -13.49 -14.65
N VAL A 102 2.75 -12.54 -14.26
CA VAL A 102 2.46 -11.58 -13.18
C VAL A 102 2.82 -10.17 -13.62
N ILE A 103 1.91 -9.24 -13.37
CA ILE A 103 2.19 -7.80 -13.49
C ILE A 103 2.57 -7.23 -12.12
N VAL A 104 3.74 -6.59 -12.04
CA VAL A 104 4.18 -5.78 -10.90
C VAL A 104 3.83 -4.32 -11.21
N GLU A 105 2.87 -3.76 -10.47
CA GLU A 105 2.44 -2.37 -10.63
C GLU A 105 3.16 -1.51 -9.58
N VAL A 106 3.96 -0.52 -10.05
CA VAL A 106 4.81 0.34 -9.21
C VAL A 106 4.82 1.80 -9.65
N THR A 107 3.73 2.25 -10.29
CA THR A 107 3.63 3.65 -10.78
C THR A 107 3.42 4.65 -9.64
N GLY A 108 2.74 4.22 -8.56
CA GLY A 108 2.33 5.07 -7.44
C GLY A 108 1.34 6.16 -7.85
N THR A 109 0.47 5.87 -8.81
CA THR A 109 -0.66 6.69 -9.24
C THR A 109 -1.96 5.92 -9.02
N VAL A 110 -3.12 6.58 -9.06
CA VAL A 110 -4.41 5.89 -8.87
C VAL A 110 -5.04 5.55 -10.21
N ASP A 111 -5.25 6.53 -11.09
CA ASP A 111 -5.97 6.32 -12.36
C ASP A 111 -5.24 5.39 -13.33
N VAL A 112 -3.94 5.67 -13.58
CA VAL A 112 -3.15 4.84 -14.51
C VAL A 112 -3.00 3.42 -13.96
N ALA A 113 -2.72 3.29 -12.67
CA ALA A 113 -2.60 1.99 -12.02
C ALA A 113 -3.91 1.20 -12.04
N ALA A 114 -5.06 1.85 -11.82
CA ALA A 114 -6.38 1.20 -11.95
C ALA A 114 -6.60 0.62 -13.36
N GLN A 115 -6.23 1.38 -14.40
CA GLN A 115 -6.33 0.91 -15.78
C GLN A 115 -5.41 -0.30 -16.03
N VAL A 116 -4.16 -0.24 -15.55
CA VAL A 116 -3.19 -1.33 -15.66
C VAL A 116 -3.72 -2.60 -14.98
N VAL A 117 -4.24 -2.46 -13.75
CA VAL A 117 -4.79 -3.60 -12.99
C VAL A 117 -5.98 -4.21 -13.73
N LEU A 118 -6.94 -3.41 -14.20
CA LEU A 118 -8.09 -3.92 -14.92
C LEU A 118 -7.69 -4.64 -16.20
N ASP A 119 -6.78 -4.05 -16.98
CA ASP A 119 -6.31 -4.65 -18.22
C ASP A 119 -5.56 -5.97 -17.94
N ALA A 120 -4.71 -6.00 -16.92
CA ALA A 120 -4.01 -7.22 -16.48
C ALA A 120 -5.00 -8.34 -16.08
N LEU A 121 -6.00 -8.02 -15.26
CA LEU A 121 -7.02 -8.99 -14.84
C LEU A 121 -7.84 -9.51 -16.02
N ASN A 122 -8.22 -8.65 -16.96
CA ASN A 122 -8.96 -9.02 -18.16
C ASN A 122 -8.16 -9.96 -19.09
N HIS A 123 -6.82 -9.95 -18.99
CA HIS A 123 -5.92 -10.81 -19.75
C HIS A 123 -5.29 -11.93 -18.92
N GLY A 124 -5.91 -12.29 -17.79
CA GLY A 124 -5.53 -13.47 -17.00
C GLY A 124 -4.24 -13.33 -16.18
N LYS A 125 -3.78 -12.10 -15.89
CA LYS A 125 -2.54 -11.86 -15.14
C LYS A 125 -2.81 -11.65 -13.66
N HIS A 126 -1.99 -12.28 -12.80
CA HIS A 126 -1.91 -11.90 -11.39
C HIS A 126 -1.29 -10.51 -11.25
N VAL A 127 -1.68 -9.77 -10.23
CA VAL A 127 -1.17 -8.41 -9.96
C VAL A 127 -0.56 -8.32 -8.57
N VAL A 128 0.69 -7.87 -8.51
CA VAL A 128 1.40 -7.53 -7.27
C VAL A 128 1.63 -6.01 -7.26
N LEU A 129 1.10 -5.33 -6.25
CA LEU A 129 1.18 -3.88 -6.09
C LEU A 129 2.34 -3.45 -5.20
N VAL A 130 2.98 -2.36 -5.60
CA VAL A 130 3.83 -1.51 -4.74
C VAL A 130 3.27 -0.09 -4.77
N ASN A 131 1.97 0.02 -4.52
CA ASN A 131 1.18 1.23 -4.72
C ASN A 131 0.04 1.29 -3.69
N ALA A 132 0.35 1.78 -2.50
CA ALA A 132 -0.64 1.94 -1.44
C ALA A 132 -1.68 3.03 -1.76
N GLU A 133 -1.36 3.96 -2.66
CA GLU A 133 -2.26 5.00 -3.13
C GLU A 133 -3.47 4.39 -3.86
N LEU A 134 -3.22 3.42 -4.75
CA LEU A 134 -4.27 2.68 -5.44
C LEU A 134 -5.03 1.76 -4.48
N ASP A 135 -4.28 0.95 -3.71
CA ASP A 135 -4.87 -0.10 -2.86
C ASP A 135 -5.77 0.49 -1.76
N SER A 136 -5.32 1.54 -1.07
CA SER A 136 -6.13 2.22 -0.04
C SER A 136 -7.38 2.90 -0.60
N THR A 137 -7.37 3.29 -1.89
CA THR A 137 -8.47 4.01 -2.53
C THR A 137 -9.45 3.05 -3.21
N LEU A 138 -8.96 2.11 -4.00
CA LEU A 138 -9.75 1.24 -4.88
C LEU A 138 -9.48 -0.26 -4.66
N GLY A 139 -8.62 -0.61 -3.71
CA GLY A 139 -8.24 -2.00 -3.45
C GLY A 139 -9.43 -2.94 -3.30
N PRO A 140 -10.47 -2.62 -2.48
CA PRO A 140 -11.60 -3.51 -2.30
C PRO A 140 -12.34 -3.86 -3.61
N ILE A 141 -12.59 -2.89 -4.49
CA ILE A 141 -13.27 -3.17 -5.76
C ILE A 141 -12.37 -3.92 -6.74
N LEU A 142 -11.08 -3.59 -6.81
CA LEU A 142 -10.12 -4.27 -7.66
C LEU A 142 -9.90 -5.72 -7.22
N LYS A 143 -9.83 -5.98 -5.91
CA LYS A 143 -9.80 -7.33 -5.38
C LYS A 143 -11.05 -8.13 -5.75
N ALA A 144 -12.23 -7.53 -5.61
CA ALA A 144 -13.47 -8.21 -5.99
C ALA A 144 -13.52 -8.60 -7.47
N LYS A 145 -12.95 -7.75 -8.35
CA LYS A 145 -12.79 -8.06 -9.78
C LYS A 145 -11.77 -9.17 -10.01
N ALA A 146 -10.64 -9.15 -9.31
CA ALA A 146 -9.63 -10.22 -9.36
C ALA A 146 -10.20 -11.57 -8.91
N ASP A 147 -10.93 -11.59 -7.80
CA ASP A 147 -11.61 -12.80 -7.29
C ASP A 147 -12.60 -13.38 -8.33
N SER A 148 -13.36 -12.49 -8.98
CA SER A 148 -14.30 -12.91 -10.03
C SER A 148 -13.61 -13.52 -11.26
N ALA A 149 -12.37 -13.11 -11.53
CA ALA A 149 -11.51 -13.65 -12.58
C ALA A 149 -10.68 -14.87 -12.14
N GLY A 150 -10.74 -15.29 -10.86
CA GLY A 150 -9.90 -16.35 -10.30
C GLY A 150 -8.41 -15.98 -10.22
N LEU A 151 -8.11 -14.68 -10.13
CA LEU A 151 -6.75 -14.14 -10.13
C LEU A 151 -6.39 -13.54 -8.76
N VAL A 152 -5.10 -13.31 -8.56
CA VAL A 152 -4.58 -12.66 -7.35
C VAL A 152 -4.38 -11.17 -7.62
N PHE A 153 -4.95 -10.35 -6.74
CA PHE A 153 -4.62 -8.96 -6.53
C PHE A 153 -4.06 -8.84 -5.11
N THR A 154 -2.83 -8.41 -4.96
CA THR A 154 -2.16 -8.31 -3.66
C THR A 154 -1.21 -7.14 -3.59
N HIS A 155 -1.15 -6.48 -2.43
CA HIS A 155 -0.04 -5.62 -2.09
C HIS A 155 1.21 -6.46 -1.80
N THR A 156 2.41 -5.89 -1.99
CA THR A 156 3.68 -6.61 -1.85
C THR A 156 4.05 -6.90 -0.40
N ASP A 157 4.72 -8.02 -0.17
CA ASP A 157 5.52 -8.22 1.04
C ASP A 157 6.68 -7.21 1.07
N GLY A 158 7.15 -6.85 2.27
CA GLY A 158 8.20 -5.87 2.45
C GLY A 158 7.76 -4.41 2.46
N ASP A 159 6.57 -4.05 1.94
CA ASP A 159 5.93 -2.78 2.35
C ASP A 159 5.30 -2.97 3.74
N GLU A 160 5.15 -1.92 4.52
CA GLU A 160 4.74 -2.04 5.94
C GLU A 160 3.45 -2.86 6.13
N PRO A 161 2.36 -2.68 5.33
CA PRO A 161 1.16 -3.50 5.48
C PRO A 161 1.42 -4.98 5.15
N GLY A 162 2.29 -5.28 4.19
CA GLY A 162 2.69 -6.64 3.83
C GLY A 162 3.45 -7.32 4.96
N VAL A 163 4.45 -6.62 5.54
CA VAL A 163 5.22 -7.10 6.68
C VAL A 163 4.33 -7.36 7.90
N ALA A 164 3.44 -6.40 8.23
CA ALA A 164 2.51 -6.55 9.34
C ALA A 164 1.56 -7.74 9.13
N PHE A 165 1.00 -7.88 7.93
CA PHE A 165 0.03 -8.93 7.65
C PHE A 165 0.68 -10.32 7.58
N THR A 166 1.89 -10.43 7.07
CA THR A 166 2.70 -11.67 7.10
C THR A 166 2.93 -12.09 8.55
N LEU A 167 3.29 -11.16 9.44
CA LEU A 167 3.44 -11.43 10.86
C LEU A 167 2.10 -11.81 11.51
N ILE A 168 0.99 -11.15 11.18
CA ILE A 168 -0.35 -11.53 11.65
C ILE A 168 -0.69 -12.97 11.24
N ARG A 169 -0.41 -13.37 10.02
CA ARG A 169 -0.68 -14.75 9.54
C ARG A 169 0.13 -15.78 10.32
N TYR A 170 1.41 -15.49 10.56
CA TYR A 170 2.26 -16.35 11.38
C TYR A 170 1.73 -16.50 12.80
N LEU A 171 1.35 -15.40 13.44
CA LEU A 171 0.84 -15.39 14.81
C LEU A 171 -0.53 -16.10 14.93
N ARG A 172 -1.42 -15.93 13.95
CA ARG A 172 -2.68 -16.70 13.87
C ARG A 172 -2.42 -18.19 13.72
N LEU A 173 -1.47 -18.60 12.87
CA LEU A 173 -1.07 -20.00 12.71
C LEU A 173 -0.50 -20.56 14.03
N ALA A 174 0.21 -19.76 14.82
CA ALA A 174 0.69 -20.14 16.16
C ALA A 174 -0.40 -20.16 17.24
N GLY A 175 -1.67 -19.89 16.88
CA GLY A 175 -2.80 -19.89 17.80
C GLY A 175 -2.88 -18.68 18.72
N LEU A 176 -2.22 -17.58 18.38
CA LEU A 176 -2.31 -16.31 19.06
C LEU A 176 -3.40 -15.41 18.39
N ARG A 177 -4.01 -14.53 19.19
CA ARG A 177 -5.04 -13.60 18.70
C ARG A 177 -4.45 -12.21 18.46
N PRO A 178 -4.15 -11.79 17.21
CA PRO A 178 -3.82 -10.41 16.89
C PRO A 178 -4.98 -9.48 17.22
N VAL A 179 -4.70 -8.35 17.87
CA VAL A 179 -5.68 -7.35 18.31
C VAL A 179 -5.28 -5.92 17.94
N ALA A 180 -4.03 -5.68 17.56
CA ALA A 180 -3.60 -4.44 16.94
C ALA A 180 -2.40 -4.70 16.03
N ALA A 181 -2.19 -3.83 15.04
CA ALA A 181 -1.03 -3.88 14.17
C ALA A 181 -0.76 -2.52 13.54
N GLY A 182 0.46 -2.30 13.07
CA GLY A 182 0.79 -1.06 12.37
C GLY A 182 2.27 -0.82 12.17
N ASN A 183 2.60 0.44 11.88
CA ASN A 183 3.90 0.88 11.41
C ASN A 183 4.75 1.50 12.51
N LEU A 184 6.08 1.47 12.33
CA LEU A 184 7.03 2.21 13.15
C LEU A 184 7.49 3.45 12.38
N LYS A 185 7.32 4.64 12.96
CA LYS A 185 7.65 5.92 12.31
C LYS A 185 8.55 6.78 13.19
N GLY A 186 9.59 7.34 12.57
CA GLY A 186 10.50 8.28 13.26
C GLY A 186 9.96 9.70 13.35
N ILE A 187 9.10 10.10 12.38
CA ILE A 187 8.53 11.46 12.30
C ILE A 187 7.16 11.42 11.60
N VAL A 188 6.25 12.25 12.08
CA VAL A 188 5.00 12.62 11.39
C VAL A 188 4.81 14.13 11.57
N ASP A 189 4.67 14.88 10.47
CA ASP A 189 4.42 16.31 10.47
C ASP A 189 3.48 16.67 9.32
N TYR A 190 2.22 16.84 9.60
CA TYR A 190 1.12 17.05 8.64
C TYR A 190 1.35 18.21 7.67
N TYR A 191 2.18 19.17 8.04
CA TYR A 191 2.38 20.41 7.28
C TYR A 191 3.64 20.40 6.41
N ARG A 192 4.30 19.26 6.27
CA ARG A 192 5.38 19.09 5.29
C ARG A 192 4.86 19.30 3.88
N THR A 193 5.67 20.01 3.08
CA THR A 193 5.36 20.38 1.69
C THR A 193 6.52 19.99 0.77
N PRO A 194 6.32 19.98 -0.54
CA PRO A 194 7.42 19.82 -1.48
C PRO A 194 8.58 20.79 -1.26
N ALA A 195 8.29 22.03 -0.82
CA ALA A 195 9.34 23.00 -0.51
C ALA A 195 10.21 22.56 0.68
N THR A 196 9.60 22.05 1.77
CA THR A 196 10.34 21.61 2.96
C THR A 196 11.08 20.30 2.76
N GLN A 197 10.70 19.49 1.77
CA GLN A 197 11.27 18.18 1.51
C GLN A 197 12.25 18.14 0.31
N ARG A 198 12.46 19.27 -0.37
CA ARG A 198 13.27 19.36 -1.59
C ARG A 198 14.68 18.83 -1.39
N ASN A 199 15.40 19.34 -0.40
CA ASN A 199 16.80 18.97 -0.16
C ASN A 199 16.97 17.47 0.11
N PHE A 200 16.04 16.87 0.86
CA PHE A 200 16.07 15.44 1.12
C PHE A 200 15.78 14.64 -0.17
N ALA A 201 14.79 15.06 -0.95
CA ALA A 201 14.44 14.41 -2.19
C ALA A 201 15.60 14.43 -3.21
N GLU A 202 16.24 15.59 -3.39
CA GLU A 202 17.40 15.77 -4.28
C GLU A 202 18.59 14.91 -3.84
N LYS A 203 18.93 14.93 -2.53
CA LYS A 203 20.04 14.13 -1.98
C LYS A 203 19.89 12.63 -2.26
N HIS A 204 18.64 12.14 -2.27
CA HIS A 204 18.35 10.70 -2.44
C HIS A 204 17.83 10.33 -3.83
N GLY A 205 17.73 11.28 -4.77
CA GLY A 205 17.22 11.05 -6.12
C GLY A 205 15.75 10.61 -6.16
N LEU A 206 14.94 11.13 -5.23
CA LEU A 206 13.54 10.76 -5.06
C LEU A 206 12.59 11.86 -5.59
N ASN A 207 11.36 11.48 -5.92
CA ASN A 207 10.31 12.44 -6.25
C ASN A 207 9.89 13.20 -4.98
N VAL A 208 9.88 14.54 -5.06
CA VAL A 208 9.63 15.40 -3.91
C VAL A 208 8.22 15.24 -3.32
N LYS A 209 7.18 15.04 -4.14
CA LYS A 209 5.81 14.76 -3.65
C LYS A 209 5.76 13.43 -2.88
N LYS A 210 6.46 12.39 -3.38
CA LYS A 210 6.56 11.11 -2.67
C LYS A 210 7.22 11.27 -1.30
N VAL A 211 8.35 11.98 -1.24
CA VAL A 211 9.04 12.26 0.04
C VAL A 211 8.15 13.07 0.99
N THR A 212 7.37 14.02 0.45
CA THR A 212 6.41 14.78 1.24
C THR A 212 5.35 13.87 1.86
N SER A 213 4.78 12.95 1.07
CA SER A 213 3.75 12.02 1.56
C SER A 213 4.26 11.06 2.65
N PHE A 214 5.57 10.76 2.68
CA PHE A 214 6.17 9.95 3.74
C PHE A 214 6.21 10.68 5.10
N ALA A 215 6.31 12.01 5.08
CA ALA A 215 6.45 12.83 6.27
C ALA A 215 5.11 13.42 6.76
N ASP A 216 4.15 13.69 5.84
CA ASP A 216 2.91 14.40 6.13
C ASP A 216 1.73 13.50 6.55
N SER A 217 2.00 12.25 6.92
CA SER A 217 1.01 11.24 7.30
C SER A 217 0.25 10.59 6.13
N THR A 218 0.29 11.12 4.92
CA THR A 218 -0.52 10.60 3.81
C THR A 218 -0.17 9.15 3.49
N LYS A 219 1.11 8.84 3.27
CA LYS A 219 1.56 7.47 2.96
C LYS A 219 1.31 6.53 4.13
N LEU A 220 1.59 6.96 5.37
CA LEU A 220 1.29 6.21 6.60
C LEU A 220 -0.19 5.86 6.68
N SER A 221 -1.09 6.82 6.43
CA SER A 221 -2.54 6.61 6.44
C SER A 221 -2.99 5.63 5.35
N MET A 222 -2.39 5.68 4.16
CA MET A 222 -2.68 4.77 3.05
C MET A 222 -2.24 3.33 3.38
N GLU A 223 -1.04 3.14 3.90
CA GLU A 223 -0.54 1.84 4.34
C GLU A 223 -1.41 1.25 5.48
N ALA A 224 -1.79 2.09 6.44
CA ALA A 224 -2.69 1.70 7.51
C ALA A 224 -4.08 1.27 6.99
N ALA A 225 -4.61 1.96 5.95
CA ALA A 225 -5.88 1.59 5.33
C ALA A 225 -5.79 0.25 4.57
N VAL A 226 -4.68 -0.03 3.88
CA VAL A 226 -4.42 -1.35 3.27
C VAL A 226 -4.47 -2.45 4.33
N LEU A 227 -3.81 -2.25 5.47
CA LEU A 227 -3.80 -3.20 6.58
C LEU A 227 -5.18 -3.35 7.22
N ALA A 228 -5.92 -2.25 7.45
CA ALA A 228 -7.28 -2.26 7.98
C ALA A 228 -8.24 -3.03 7.08
N ASN A 229 -8.20 -2.77 5.77
CA ASN A 229 -9.05 -3.42 4.78
C ASN A 229 -8.71 -4.92 4.60
N ALA A 230 -7.49 -5.34 4.94
CA ALA A 230 -7.10 -6.74 4.94
C ALA A 230 -7.49 -7.49 6.24
N THR A 231 -7.40 -6.83 7.39
CA THR A 231 -7.59 -7.44 8.71
C THR A 231 -9.01 -7.37 9.24
N GLY A 232 -9.76 -6.33 8.84
CA GLY A 232 -11.00 -5.90 9.47
C GLY A 232 -10.78 -5.00 10.69
N PHE A 233 -9.54 -4.67 11.04
CA PHE A 233 -9.23 -3.76 12.14
C PHE A 233 -9.63 -2.32 11.79
N MET A 234 -10.01 -1.56 12.81
CA MET A 234 -10.46 -0.18 12.67
C MET A 234 -9.43 0.79 13.21
N VAL A 235 -9.63 2.08 12.98
CA VAL A 235 -8.89 3.12 13.71
C VAL A 235 -9.72 3.61 14.89
N GLY A 236 -9.05 3.88 16.01
CA GLY A 236 -9.73 4.36 17.22
C GLY A 236 -10.18 5.81 17.11
N ARG A 237 -9.55 6.58 16.26
CA ARG A 237 -9.90 7.95 15.85
C ARG A 237 -9.33 8.25 14.47
N ARG A 238 -9.84 9.29 13.82
CA ARG A 238 -9.26 9.78 12.55
C ARG A 238 -7.78 10.12 12.74
N GLY A 239 -6.93 9.61 11.83
CA GLY A 239 -5.48 9.79 11.87
C GLY A 239 -4.74 8.89 12.85
N MET A 240 -5.43 7.96 13.53
CA MET A 240 -4.86 7.03 14.53
C MET A 240 -4.47 7.73 15.85
N TYR A 241 -3.99 6.99 16.83
CA TYR A 241 -3.49 7.55 18.09
C TYR A 241 -2.05 8.04 17.98
N GLY A 242 -1.21 7.25 17.32
CA GLY A 242 0.19 7.54 17.11
C GLY A 242 0.96 7.82 18.40
N PRO A 243 0.89 6.94 19.42
CA PRO A 243 1.54 7.23 20.69
C PRO A 243 3.05 7.31 20.51
N GLN A 244 3.64 8.28 21.21
CA GLN A 244 5.09 8.42 21.27
C GLN A 244 5.65 7.45 22.31
N CYS A 245 6.67 6.67 21.93
CA CYS A 245 7.37 5.74 22.81
C CYS A 245 8.83 5.58 22.37
N SER A 246 9.66 5.06 23.26
CA SER A 246 11.08 4.80 23.00
C SER A 246 11.34 3.39 22.48
N ASP A 247 10.48 2.44 22.84
CA ASP A 247 10.56 1.04 22.44
C ASP A 247 9.18 0.58 21.96
N VAL A 248 9.14 -0.12 20.83
CA VAL A 248 7.90 -0.63 20.25
C VAL A 248 7.11 -1.53 21.20
N ARG A 249 7.77 -2.20 22.16
CA ARG A 249 7.12 -3.07 23.14
C ARG A 249 6.20 -2.33 24.10
N GLU A 250 6.37 -1.01 24.27
CA GLU A 250 5.50 -0.16 25.07
C GLU A 250 4.08 -0.03 24.47
N MET A 251 3.93 -0.26 23.15
CA MET A 251 2.66 -0.17 22.43
C MET A 251 1.55 -1.03 23.04
N ALA A 252 1.88 -2.15 23.68
CA ALA A 252 0.92 -3.02 24.38
C ALA A 252 0.12 -2.29 25.48
N ASN A 253 0.71 -1.25 26.06
CA ASN A 253 0.13 -0.49 27.17
C ASN A 253 -0.35 0.91 26.77
N LEU A 254 -0.03 1.36 25.54
CA LEU A 254 -0.34 2.72 25.08
C LEU A 254 -1.64 2.78 24.27
N LEU A 255 -2.08 1.65 23.70
CA LEU A 255 -3.34 1.59 22.96
C LEU A 255 -4.51 1.19 23.87
N PRO A 256 -5.75 1.68 23.60
CA PRO A 256 -6.93 1.34 24.41
C PRO A 256 -7.28 -0.15 24.36
N ALA A 257 -7.12 -0.85 25.47
CA ALA A 257 -7.34 -2.30 25.57
C ALA A 257 -8.75 -2.74 25.14
N ASN A 258 -9.78 -1.98 25.50
CA ASN A 258 -11.17 -2.26 25.11
C ASN A 258 -11.36 -2.23 23.60
N GLN A 259 -10.78 -1.25 22.89
CA GLN A 259 -10.90 -1.14 21.43
C GLN A 259 -10.08 -2.23 20.72
N MET A 260 -8.88 -2.53 21.24
CA MET A 260 -8.09 -3.66 20.72
C MET A 260 -8.86 -4.98 20.80
N LEU A 261 -9.57 -5.23 21.90
CA LEU A 261 -10.32 -6.47 22.11
C LEU A 261 -11.64 -6.52 21.33
N ASP A 262 -12.27 -5.37 21.09
CA ASP A 262 -13.57 -5.26 20.41
C ASP A 262 -13.42 -5.35 18.90
N THR A 263 -12.80 -4.34 18.28
CA THR A 263 -12.70 -4.22 16.81
C THR A 263 -11.33 -4.57 16.25
N GLY A 264 -10.31 -4.67 17.09
CA GLY A 264 -8.92 -4.59 16.67
C GLY A 264 -8.55 -3.17 16.23
N LEU A 265 -7.27 -2.83 16.31
CA LEU A 265 -6.78 -1.49 15.97
C LEU A 265 -5.66 -1.53 14.91
N VAL A 266 -5.71 -0.62 13.94
CA VAL A 266 -4.56 -0.20 13.16
C VAL A 266 -4.05 1.12 13.75
N ASP A 267 -2.73 1.19 14.02
CA ASP A 267 -2.11 2.39 14.60
C ASP A 267 -0.61 2.45 14.21
N TYR A 268 0.12 3.43 14.70
CA TYR A 268 1.57 3.52 14.51
C TYR A 268 2.27 3.92 15.81
N ALA A 269 3.53 3.49 15.97
CA ALA A 269 4.40 3.92 17.05
C ALA A 269 5.30 5.05 16.56
N LEU A 270 5.31 6.19 17.27
CA LEU A 270 6.13 7.35 16.93
C LEU A 270 7.39 7.40 17.79
N GLY A 271 8.55 7.47 17.13
CA GLY A 271 9.84 7.61 17.81
C GLY A 271 10.41 6.32 18.41
N ALA A 272 9.69 5.19 18.35
CA ALA A 272 10.15 3.92 18.87
C ALA A 272 11.39 3.38 18.13
N ALA A 273 12.29 2.77 18.86
CA ALA A 273 13.31 1.94 18.23
C ALA A 273 12.77 0.51 18.01
N PRO A 274 12.97 -0.07 16.82
CA PRO A 274 13.56 0.55 15.62
C PRO A 274 12.62 1.61 15.00
N HIS A 275 13.18 2.54 14.23
CA HIS A 275 12.39 3.63 13.60
C HIS A 275 11.76 3.24 12.25
N THR A 276 11.70 1.96 11.94
CA THR A 276 11.17 1.41 10.70
C THR A 276 10.67 -0.02 10.92
N GLY A 277 9.80 -0.49 10.03
CA GLY A 277 9.20 -1.81 10.13
C GLY A 277 7.75 -1.80 10.62
N ALA A 278 7.29 -2.95 11.10
CA ALA A 278 5.90 -3.12 11.52
C ALA A 278 5.79 -3.92 12.84
N PHE A 279 4.71 -3.68 13.58
CA PHE A 279 4.40 -4.41 14.81
C PHE A 279 3.01 -5.03 14.77
N VAL A 280 2.82 -6.06 15.60
CA VAL A 280 1.53 -6.71 15.87
C VAL A 280 1.42 -6.93 17.36
N ILE A 281 0.29 -6.53 17.95
CA ILE A 281 -0.06 -6.82 19.32
C ILE A 281 -1.01 -8.01 19.33
N VAL A 282 -0.71 -9.03 20.14
CA VAL A 282 -1.59 -10.17 20.37
C VAL A 282 -2.12 -10.16 21.79
N HIS A 283 -3.31 -10.71 21.96
CA HIS A 283 -3.91 -10.95 23.29
C HIS A 283 -3.94 -12.44 23.59
N GLU A 284 -3.52 -12.82 24.81
CA GLU A 284 -3.61 -14.18 25.32
C GLU A 284 -4.34 -14.18 26.67
N ALA A 285 -5.46 -14.91 26.72
CA ALA A 285 -6.30 -15.01 27.90
C ALA A 285 -5.88 -16.17 28.84
N SER A 286 -5.31 -17.25 28.28
CA SER A 286 -4.95 -18.46 29.04
C SER A 286 -3.84 -18.18 30.04
N ALA A 287 -4.10 -18.42 31.34
CA ALA A 287 -3.09 -18.26 32.40
C ALA A 287 -1.84 -19.12 32.13
N LEU A 288 -2.03 -20.36 31.68
CA LEU A 288 -0.93 -21.29 31.40
C LEU A 288 -0.06 -20.79 30.23
N LYS A 289 -0.66 -20.34 29.13
CA LYS A 289 0.10 -19.78 28.00
C LYS A 289 0.82 -18.49 28.41
N LYS A 290 0.22 -17.62 29.22
CA LYS A 290 0.89 -16.42 29.75
C LYS A 290 2.14 -16.78 30.55
N THR A 291 2.08 -17.80 31.41
CA THR A 291 3.26 -18.29 32.15
C THR A 291 4.36 -18.76 31.20
N LEU A 292 4.02 -19.45 30.10
CA LEU A 292 5.00 -19.87 29.10
C LEU A 292 5.61 -18.68 28.34
N LEU A 293 4.79 -17.71 27.94
CA LEU A 293 5.25 -16.51 27.25
C LEU A 293 6.18 -15.66 28.15
N ALA A 294 5.86 -15.54 29.44
CA ALA A 294 6.70 -14.87 30.43
C ALA A 294 8.05 -15.61 30.61
N TYR A 295 8.05 -16.95 30.64
CA TYR A 295 9.26 -17.75 30.67
C TYR A 295 10.18 -17.46 29.47
N TYR A 296 9.61 -17.29 28.26
CA TYR A 296 10.33 -16.89 27.05
C TYR A 296 10.58 -15.37 26.94
N LYS A 297 10.44 -14.60 28.03
CA LYS A 297 10.79 -13.18 28.14
C LYS A 297 9.95 -12.23 27.26
N LEU A 298 8.72 -12.64 26.93
CA LEU A 298 7.79 -11.78 26.19
C LEU A 298 6.99 -10.82 27.10
N GLY A 299 7.15 -10.91 28.43
CA GLY A 299 6.43 -10.11 29.43
C GLY A 299 5.29 -10.87 30.09
N ASP A 300 4.59 -10.20 31.02
CA ASP A 300 3.55 -10.82 31.86
C ASP A 300 2.17 -10.84 31.20
N GLY A 301 2.01 -10.13 30.06
CA GLY A 301 0.75 -10.07 29.31
C GLY A 301 -0.34 -9.25 30.04
N PRO A 302 -1.60 -9.34 29.58
CA PRO A 302 -2.13 -10.24 28.56
C PRO A 302 -1.87 -9.80 27.10
N PHE A 303 -1.26 -8.64 26.87
CA PHE A 303 -0.91 -8.14 25.56
C PHE A 303 0.59 -8.31 25.32
N TYR A 304 0.95 -8.80 24.13
CA TYR A 304 2.33 -9.08 23.74
C TYR A 304 2.63 -8.47 22.38
N VAL A 305 3.78 -7.82 22.24
CA VAL A 305 4.20 -7.18 20.98
C VAL A 305 5.19 -8.07 20.24
N PHE A 306 4.87 -8.33 18.97
CA PHE A 306 5.77 -8.93 18.00
C PHE A 306 6.06 -7.88 16.93
N TYR A 307 7.28 -7.83 16.41
CA TYR A 307 7.63 -6.81 15.43
C TYR A 307 8.74 -7.28 14.48
N THR A 308 8.75 -6.71 13.28
CA THR A 308 9.81 -6.84 12.31
C THR A 308 10.55 -5.50 12.22
N PRO A 309 11.86 -5.44 12.50
CA PRO A 309 12.62 -4.20 12.61
C PRO A 309 13.02 -3.59 11.26
N PHE A 310 12.44 -4.04 10.16
CA PHE A 310 12.69 -3.57 8.80
C PHE A 310 11.48 -3.81 7.90
N HIS A 311 11.44 -3.07 6.80
CA HIS A 311 10.57 -3.33 5.67
C HIS A 311 11.34 -3.05 4.38
N LEU A 312 11.34 -3.99 3.44
CA LEU A 312 12.20 -3.96 2.24
C LEU A 312 11.39 -4.39 1.01
N PRO A 313 10.46 -3.54 0.50
CA PRO A 313 9.51 -3.94 -0.55
C PRO A 313 10.20 -4.49 -1.81
N HIS A 314 11.32 -3.90 -2.22
CA HIS A 314 12.06 -4.36 -3.39
C HIS A 314 12.78 -5.70 -3.16
N VAL A 315 13.17 -6.03 -1.91
CA VAL A 315 13.86 -7.31 -1.59
C VAL A 315 12.83 -8.44 -1.42
N GLN A 316 11.73 -8.16 -0.71
CA GLN A 316 10.76 -9.17 -0.32
C GLN A 316 9.68 -9.45 -1.40
N ILE A 317 9.65 -8.67 -2.48
CA ILE A 317 8.64 -8.80 -3.55
C ILE A 317 8.57 -10.20 -4.17
N ALA A 318 9.69 -10.92 -4.24
CA ALA A 318 9.78 -12.28 -4.76
C ALA A 318 8.85 -13.25 -4.02
N SER A 319 8.67 -13.05 -2.70
CA SER A 319 7.70 -13.80 -1.88
C SER A 319 6.28 -13.62 -2.39
N SER A 320 5.86 -12.38 -2.66
CA SER A 320 4.51 -12.08 -3.15
C SER A 320 4.27 -12.61 -4.55
N ILE A 321 5.26 -12.49 -5.44
CA ILE A 321 5.21 -13.04 -6.80
C ILE A 321 5.04 -14.55 -6.76
N GLY A 322 5.88 -15.25 -6.00
CA GLY A 322 5.82 -16.70 -5.87
C GLY A 322 4.49 -17.18 -5.27
N ARG A 323 4.01 -16.53 -4.21
CA ARG A 323 2.72 -16.86 -3.60
C ARG A 323 1.54 -16.67 -4.55
N ALA A 324 1.52 -15.54 -5.28
CA ALA A 324 0.46 -15.25 -6.24
C ALA A 324 0.43 -16.28 -7.37
N ALA A 325 1.57 -16.57 -7.99
CA ALA A 325 1.65 -17.42 -9.16
C ALA A 325 1.51 -18.93 -8.82
N LEU A 326 2.10 -19.38 -7.69
CA LEU A 326 2.19 -20.80 -7.36
C LEU A 326 1.02 -21.29 -6.49
N HIS A 327 0.56 -20.46 -5.55
CA HIS A 327 -0.44 -20.85 -4.57
C HIS A 327 -1.77 -20.11 -4.73
N ARG A 328 -1.85 -19.11 -5.61
CA ARG A 328 -2.97 -18.16 -5.69
C ARG A 328 -3.31 -17.55 -4.32
N ASP A 329 -2.28 -17.31 -3.52
CA ASP A 329 -2.37 -16.85 -2.15
C ASP A 329 -1.85 -15.39 -2.05
N PRO A 330 -2.72 -14.40 -1.83
CA PRO A 330 -2.30 -13.01 -1.69
C PRO A 330 -1.45 -12.81 -0.42
N THR A 331 -0.43 -11.98 -0.49
CA THR A 331 0.36 -11.56 0.70
C THR A 331 -0.52 -10.75 1.63
N VAL A 332 -1.05 -9.64 1.14
CA VAL A 332 -2.06 -8.82 1.80
C VAL A 332 -3.04 -8.29 0.76
N ALA A 333 -4.32 -8.46 0.99
CA ALA A 333 -5.37 -7.99 0.10
C ALA A 333 -6.58 -7.57 0.93
N PRO A 334 -7.40 -6.62 0.47
CA PRO A 334 -8.53 -6.05 1.22
C PRO A 334 -9.71 -7.02 1.36
N ALA A 335 -9.47 -8.15 2.06
CA ALA A 335 -10.44 -9.23 2.25
C ALA A 335 -11.64 -8.84 3.12
N ALA A 336 -11.49 -7.85 3.99
CA ALA A 336 -12.58 -7.34 4.83
C ALA A 336 -13.45 -6.28 4.12
N GLY A 337 -13.11 -5.92 2.87
CA GLY A 337 -13.75 -4.83 2.15
C GLY A 337 -13.26 -3.46 2.60
N PRO A 338 -13.99 -2.38 2.30
CA PRO A 338 -13.62 -1.01 2.67
C PRO A 338 -13.95 -0.75 4.15
N VAL A 339 -13.05 -1.13 5.05
CA VAL A 339 -13.15 -0.91 6.51
C VAL A 339 -12.71 0.50 6.87
N CYS A 340 -11.61 0.95 6.28
CA CYS A 340 -11.07 2.30 6.43
C CYS A 340 -10.83 2.95 5.08
N GLU A 341 -10.85 4.27 5.08
CA GLU A 341 -10.57 5.13 3.92
C GLU A 341 -9.60 6.23 4.34
N VAL A 342 -8.86 6.80 3.37
CA VAL A 342 -7.99 7.94 3.64
C VAL A 342 -8.64 9.19 3.10
N VAL A 343 -8.99 10.12 3.99
CA VAL A 343 -9.69 11.36 3.64
C VAL A 343 -8.71 12.50 3.42
N ALA A 344 -9.04 13.41 2.48
CA ALA A 344 -8.25 14.61 2.22
C ALA A 344 -8.54 15.69 3.28
N VAL A 345 -7.48 16.25 3.86
CA VAL A 345 -7.53 17.32 4.86
C VAL A 345 -6.72 18.51 4.36
N ALA A 346 -7.23 19.73 4.51
CA ALA A 346 -6.56 20.93 4.07
C ALA A 346 -5.30 21.23 4.91
N LYS A 347 -4.13 21.39 4.27
CA LYS A 347 -2.86 21.77 4.94
C LYS A 347 -2.82 23.25 5.38
N ARG A 348 -3.58 24.07 4.71
CA ARG A 348 -3.68 25.51 4.90
C ARG A 348 -5.08 26.00 4.54
N ASP A 349 -5.37 27.25 4.74
CA ASP A 349 -6.56 27.85 4.16
C ASP A 349 -6.48 27.79 2.63
N LEU A 350 -7.52 27.27 2.02
CA LEU A 350 -7.67 27.08 0.58
C LEU A 350 -8.84 27.94 0.08
N LYS A 351 -8.74 28.45 -1.14
CA LYS A 351 -9.74 29.35 -1.72
C LYS A 351 -10.61 28.67 -2.78
N ALA A 352 -11.85 29.13 -2.91
CA ALA A 352 -12.70 28.75 -4.03
C ALA A 352 -11.98 28.99 -5.37
N GLY A 353 -12.12 28.03 -6.30
CA GLY A 353 -11.43 28.02 -7.59
C GLY A 353 -10.00 27.45 -7.56
N GLU A 354 -9.44 27.15 -6.39
CA GLU A 354 -8.10 26.57 -6.28
C GLU A 354 -8.13 25.08 -6.66
N PRO A 355 -7.21 24.61 -7.54
CA PRO A 355 -7.06 23.18 -7.82
C PRO A 355 -6.29 22.49 -6.70
N LEU A 356 -6.72 21.28 -6.33
CA LEU A 356 -6.00 20.42 -5.40
C LEU A 356 -4.88 19.70 -6.14
N ASP A 357 -3.71 19.64 -5.52
CA ASP A 357 -2.48 19.11 -6.13
C ASP A 357 -2.14 17.66 -5.74
N GLY A 358 -3.09 16.96 -5.11
CA GLY A 358 -3.00 15.52 -4.83
C GLY A 358 -2.01 15.14 -3.73
N VAL A 359 -1.62 13.86 -3.75
CA VAL A 359 -0.78 13.21 -2.74
C VAL A 359 0.58 13.88 -2.61
N GLY A 360 0.94 14.26 -1.38
CA GLY A 360 2.22 14.88 -1.06
C GLY A 360 2.40 16.29 -1.64
N GLY A 361 1.30 16.97 -1.95
CA GLY A 361 1.28 18.33 -2.46
C GLY A 361 1.30 19.41 -1.37
N PHE A 362 0.96 20.64 -1.77
CA PHE A 362 0.88 21.82 -0.91
C PHE A 362 -0.50 22.04 -0.29
N CYS A 363 -1.55 21.45 -0.92
CA CYS A 363 -2.93 21.75 -0.57
C CYS A 363 -3.45 20.83 0.54
N THR A 364 -3.14 19.55 0.48
CA THR A 364 -3.77 18.54 1.32
C THR A 364 -2.79 17.53 1.90
N PHE A 365 -3.20 16.88 2.99
CA PHE A 365 -2.62 15.66 3.52
C PHE A 365 -3.72 14.62 3.77
N GLY A 366 -3.35 13.35 3.82
CA GLY A 366 -4.27 12.25 4.03
C GLY A 366 -4.33 11.79 5.48
N LEU A 367 -5.54 11.61 6.03
CA LEU A 367 -5.77 10.94 7.30
C LEU A 367 -6.67 9.72 7.10
N ILE A 368 -6.27 8.61 7.68
CA ILE A 368 -7.13 7.42 7.74
C ILE A 368 -8.32 7.67 8.66
N ASP A 369 -9.49 7.24 8.25
CA ASP A 369 -10.72 7.22 9.05
C ASP A 369 -11.48 5.91 8.80
N ASN A 370 -12.34 5.54 9.73
CA ASN A 370 -13.26 4.43 9.51
C ASN A 370 -14.19 4.76 8.33
N ALA A 371 -14.33 3.86 7.38
CA ALA A 371 -15.12 4.10 6.17
C ALA A 371 -16.56 4.55 6.47
N SER A 372 -17.17 4.02 7.54
CA SER A 372 -18.49 4.46 7.98
C SER A 372 -18.53 5.94 8.41
N SER A 373 -17.45 6.46 8.98
CA SER A 373 -17.32 7.88 9.37
C SER A 373 -17.01 8.78 8.18
N ALA A 374 -16.04 8.39 7.35
CA ALA A 374 -15.68 9.11 6.12
C ALA A 374 -16.90 9.29 5.20
N ARG A 375 -17.65 8.22 5.00
CA ARG A 375 -18.85 8.23 4.14
C ARG A 375 -20.01 9.04 4.70
N ARG A 376 -20.21 9.05 6.03
CA ARG A 376 -21.23 9.91 6.66
C ARG A 376 -20.96 11.39 6.44
N SER A 377 -19.69 11.79 6.48
CA SER A 377 -19.27 13.18 6.23
C SER A 377 -19.08 13.50 4.75
N ASN A 378 -19.44 12.59 3.83
CA ASN A 378 -19.23 12.72 2.39
C ASN A 378 -17.78 13.12 2.04
N ALA A 379 -16.80 12.62 2.84
CA ALA A 379 -15.40 13.01 2.74
C ALA A 379 -14.80 12.61 1.39
N LEU A 380 -13.99 13.50 0.83
CA LEU A 380 -13.25 13.24 -0.41
C LEU A 380 -12.06 12.30 -0.11
N PRO A 381 -11.97 11.12 -0.74
CA PRO A 381 -10.81 10.27 -0.61
C PRO A 381 -9.53 10.97 -1.12
N MET A 382 -8.44 10.86 -0.37
CA MET A 382 -7.17 11.48 -0.71
C MET A 382 -6.64 11.04 -2.08
N GLY A 383 -6.83 9.77 -2.46
CA GLY A 383 -6.45 9.25 -3.77
C GLY A 383 -7.27 9.79 -4.94
N LEU A 384 -8.40 10.45 -4.68
CA LEU A 384 -9.23 11.10 -5.71
C LEU A 384 -9.08 12.62 -5.75
N SER A 385 -8.32 13.21 -4.84
CA SER A 385 -8.25 14.67 -4.65
C SER A 385 -7.50 15.42 -5.75
N GLU A 386 -6.57 14.79 -6.46
CA GLU A 386 -5.77 15.44 -7.51
C GLU A 386 -6.66 15.99 -8.62
N ASP A 387 -6.39 17.23 -9.07
CA ASP A 387 -7.13 17.97 -10.09
C ASP A 387 -8.60 18.29 -9.74
N CYS A 388 -9.06 18.03 -8.53
CA CYS A 388 -10.32 18.55 -8.04
C CYS A 388 -10.22 20.06 -7.84
N VAL A 389 -11.26 20.83 -8.22
CA VAL A 389 -11.28 22.29 -8.07
C VAL A 389 -12.26 22.66 -6.95
N LEU A 390 -11.82 23.44 -5.98
CA LEU A 390 -12.64 23.87 -4.85
C LEU A 390 -13.79 24.77 -5.31
N LEU A 391 -14.99 24.47 -4.83
CA LEU A 391 -16.22 25.25 -5.07
C LEU A 391 -16.43 26.36 -4.03
N ARG A 392 -15.79 26.24 -2.85
CA ARG A 392 -15.85 27.19 -1.74
C ARG A 392 -14.54 27.22 -0.98
N ASP A 393 -14.36 28.24 -0.13
CA ASP A 393 -13.21 28.33 0.77
C ASP A 393 -13.25 27.16 1.78
N VAL A 394 -12.07 26.59 2.05
CA VAL A 394 -11.88 25.53 3.05
C VAL A 394 -10.77 25.96 4.00
N HIS A 395 -11.06 25.98 5.31
CA HIS A 395 -10.06 26.32 6.31
C HIS A 395 -9.06 25.18 6.54
N LYS A 396 -7.88 25.58 7.01
CA LYS A 396 -6.84 24.66 7.46
C LYS A 396 -7.43 23.63 8.45
N ASP A 397 -6.95 22.38 8.34
CA ASP A 397 -7.33 21.23 9.18
C ASP A 397 -8.77 20.73 9.01
N VAL A 398 -9.52 21.29 8.05
CA VAL A 398 -10.85 20.82 7.71
C VAL A 398 -10.77 19.69 6.69
N VAL A 399 -11.56 18.64 6.91
CA VAL A 399 -11.74 17.55 5.94
C VAL A 399 -12.50 18.08 4.75
N ILE A 400 -11.97 17.86 3.56
CA ILE A 400 -12.61 18.21 2.29
C ILE A 400 -13.66 17.15 1.96
N SER A 401 -14.86 17.58 1.60
CA SER A 401 -15.95 16.71 1.17
C SER A 401 -16.14 16.74 -0.35
N PHE A 402 -16.89 15.80 -0.89
CA PHE A 402 -17.32 15.85 -2.30
C PHE A 402 -18.15 17.10 -2.62
N ASP A 403 -18.85 17.69 -1.62
CA ASP A 403 -19.64 18.92 -1.78
C ASP A 403 -18.75 20.17 -1.89
N ASP A 404 -17.49 20.08 -1.50
CA ASP A 404 -16.52 21.18 -1.57
C ASP A 404 -15.81 21.28 -2.92
N VAL A 405 -15.94 20.26 -3.78
CA VAL A 405 -15.13 20.17 -4.99
C VAL A 405 -15.93 19.88 -6.26
N LYS A 406 -15.44 20.42 -7.36
CA LYS A 406 -15.78 19.95 -8.70
C LYS A 406 -14.77 18.87 -9.09
N LEU A 407 -15.26 17.65 -9.31
CA LEU A 407 -14.46 16.53 -9.77
C LEU A 407 -14.00 16.74 -11.22
N PRO A 408 -12.80 16.29 -11.59
CA PRO A 408 -12.37 16.26 -12.98
C PRO A 408 -13.24 15.28 -13.78
N SER A 409 -13.49 15.61 -15.06
CA SER A 409 -14.28 14.77 -15.95
C SER A 409 -13.53 13.51 -16.39
N ARG A 410 -14.25 12.40 -16.56
CA ARG A 410 -13.75 11.15 -17.17
C ARG A 410 -12.54 10.52 -16.45
N ARG A 411 -12.60 10.38 -15.13
CA ARG A 411 -11.60 9.64 -14.33
C ARG A 411 -12.11 8.25 -14.00
N LEU A 412 -11.38 7.23 -14.45
CA LEU A 412 -11.67 5.82 -14.16
C LEU A 412 -11.73 5.54 -12.64
N ALA A 413 -10.83 6.17 -11.89
CA ALA A 413 -10.80 6.01 -10.43
C ALA A 413 -12.11 6.47 -9.75
N ILE A 414 -12.75 7.52 -10.25
CA ILE A 414 -14.03 8.00 -9.73
C ILE A 414 -15.14 6.99 -10.03
N ASP A 415 -15.16 6.41 -11.22
CA ASP A 415 -16.18 5.43 -11.61
C ASP A 415 -16.02 4.13 -10.80
N LEU A 416 -14.80 3.65 -10.62
CA LEU A 416 -14.50 2.49 -9.78
C LEU A 416 -14.83 2.75 -8.30
N TRP A 417 -14.55 3.96 -7.81
CA TRP A 417 -14.90 4.31 -6.44
C TRP A 417 -16.42 4.32 -6.23
N ARG A 418 -17.19 4.84 -7.18
CA ARG A 418 -18.67 4.77 -7.16
C ARG A 418 -19.17 3.32 -7.20
N GLU A 419 -18.55 2.47 -8.02
CA GLU A 419 -18.84 1.03 -8.05
C GLU A 419 -18.53 0.38 -6.68
N GLN A 420 -17.42 0.76 -6.03
CA GLN A 420 -17.08 0.31 -4.68
C GLN A 420 -18.13 0.73 -3.66
N GLU A 421 -18.58 1.98 -3.69
CA GLU A 421 -19.63 2.47 -2.82
C GLU A 421 -20.98 1.72 -3.02
N ALA A 422 -21.33 1.44 -4.26
CA ALA A 422 -22.54 0.70 -4.59
C ALA A 422 -22.48 -0.77 -4.13
N ARG A 423 -21.30 -1.39 -4.20
CA ARG A 423 -21.09 -2.78 -3.77
C ARG A 423 -21.10 -2.96 -2.26
N TRP A 424 -20.59 -2.00 -1.52
CA TRP A 424 -20.59 -1.98 -0.05
C TRP A 424 -21.39 -0.76 0.45
N PRO A 425 -22.74 -0.80 0.38
CA PRO A 425 -23.57 0.33 0.76
C PRO A 425 -23.42 0.64 2.25
N ARG A 426 -23.68 1.89 2.59
CA ARG A 426 -23.63 2.39 3.96
C ARG A 426 -24.50 1.53 4.87
N LYS A 427 -23.94 0.90 5.88
CA LYS A 427 -24.72 0.35 6.98
C LYS A 427 -25.08 1.53 7.90
N GLU A 428 -26.33 1.79 8.10
CA GLU A 428 -26.80 2.74 9.11
C GLU A 428 -26.41 2.20 10.51
N ALA A 429 -25.35 2.79 11.10
CA ALA A 429 -25.01 2.56 12.49
C ALA A 429 -25.38 3.78 13.32
N PRO A 430 -25.88 3.63 14.56
CA PRO A 430 -26.26 4.76 15.40
C PRO A 430 -25.03 5.65 15.67
N LEU A 431 -25.26 6.97 15.53
CA LEU A 431 -24.31 8.05 15.76
C LEU A 431 -23.67 7.97 17.17
N LYS A 432 -22.40 7.56 17.22
CA LYS A 432 -21.50 8.05 18.28
C LYS A 432 -20.53 9.01 17.61
N SER A 433 -20.69 10.29 17.86
CA SER A 433 -19.78 11.34 17.41
C SER A 433 -18.40 11.12 18.01
N LEU A 434 -17.41 10.82 17.19
CA LEU A 434 -16.01 10.83 17.63
C LEU A 434 -15.54 12.28 17.73
N PRO A 435 -14.89 12.68 18.84
CA PRO A 435 -14.35 14.04 18.96
C PRO A 435 -13.24 14.29 17.95
N VAL A 436 -13.26 15.48 17.36
CA VAL A 436 -12.16 15.99 16.53
C VAL A 436 -10.94 16.19 17.44
N PRO A 437 -9.76 15.64 17.11
CA PRO A 437 -8.55 15.90 17.90
C PRO A 437 -8.22 17.39 17.84
N SER A 438 -8.14 18.03 18.99
CA SER A 438 -7.44 19.31 19.11
C SER A 438 -5.97 19.05 18.86
N VAL A 439 -5.41 19.68 17.85
CA VAL A 439 -3.96 19.64 17.56
C VAL A 439 -3.24 20.33 18.72
N GLY A 440 -2.66 19.53 19.61
CA GLY A 440 -1.76 20.05 20.64
C GLY A 440 -0.56 20.68 19.94
N THR A 441 -0.34 21.97 20.19
CA THR A 441 0.90 22.64 19.84
C THR A 441 2.07 21.96 20.56
N PRO A 442 3.13 21.58 19.87
CA PRO A 442 4.33 21.10 20.55
C PRO A 442 4.98 22.27 21.32
N ASN A 443 5.19 22.07 22.61
CA ASN A 443 6.14 22.85 23.40
C ASN A 443 7.57 22.52 23.01
#